data_c4f4a3d0114fed86593b6ff49945995d
#
_entry.id   c4f4a3d0114fed86593b6ff49945995d
#
_cell.length_a   1.000
_cell.length_b   1.000
_cell.length_c   1.000
_cell.angle_alpha   90.00
_cell.angle_beta   90.00
_cell.angle_gamma   90.00
#
_symmetry.space_group_name_H-M   'P 1'
#
loop_
_entity.id
_entity.type
_entity.pdbx_description
1 polymer ?
#
loop_
_entity_poly.entity_id
_entity_poly.type
_entity_poly.pdbx_seq_one_letter_code
_entity_poly.pdbx_strand_id
1 'polypeptide(L)'
;MDGENPIEKALAGALIGANSPDCPPKFAQALHYSVFPGGARIRPKLLMAVANACGDVDPSAMIAGACAIELLHCASLVHDDLPCFDGAAYRRGKPSVHVAFGERLAVLAGDALIVEAFAATAAYPQITRIVAKWASAPHGICAGQAWECEDSLNLVNYQRAKTGALFAACTMAGALAARCDPKPWQNLGMMIGEAFQVADDIRDVAGISGEMGKPTGQDAAHGLPNMVSTFGYDGAVQYLESVLSRIVEAIPECPGRQELGQQIVAVTRAMVPKQLHRGAA
;
A
#
# COMPACT_ATOMS: atom_id res chain seq x y z
N MET A 1 12.98 -27.28 -1.79
CA MET A 1 13.73 -26.00 -1.88
C MET A 1 12.71 -24.90 -1.75
N ASP A 2 12.52 -24.39 -0.55
CA ASP A 2 11.63 -23.27 -0.29
C ASP A 2 12.23 -22.05 -0.98
N GLY A 3 11.63 -21.67 -2.11
CA GLY A 3 12.08 -20.51 -2.90
C GLY A 3 11.84 -19.25 -2.09
N GLU A 4 12.91 -18.60 -1.69
CA GLU A 4 12.89 -17.30 -1.01
C GLU A 4 11.99 -16.34 -1.81
N ASN A 5 11.05 -15.69 -1.13
CA ASN A 5 10.10 -14.77 -1.78
C ASN A 5 10.86 -13.68 -2.56
N PRO A 6 10.69 -13.55 -3.89
CA PRO A 6 11.49 -12.63 -4.70
C PRO A 6 11.36 -11.18 -4.24
N ILE A 7 10.24 -10.79 -3.64
CA ILE A 7 10.04 -9.43 -3.10
C ILE A 7 10.85 -9.22 -1.83
N GLU A 8 10.86 -10.20 -0.91
CA GLU A 8 11.68 -10.08 0.32
C GLU A 8 13.17 -10.00 -0.03
N LYS A 9 13.62 -10.77 -1.04
CA LYS A 9 14.99 -10.70 -1.54
C LYS A 9 15.30 -9.33 -2.17
N ALA A 10 14.40 -8.78 -2.96
CA ALA A 10 14.59 -7.46 -3.56
C ALA A 10 14.63 -6.35 -2.51
N LEU A 11 13.76 -6.40 -1.50
CA LEU A 11 13.76 -5.46 -0.38
C LEU A 11 15.06 -5.55 0.45
N ALA A 12 15.53 -6.77 0.73
CA ALA A 12 16.81 -6.96 1.40
C ALA A 12 17.98 -6.44 0.56
N GLY A 13 17.95 -6.66 -0.75
CA GLY A 13 18.92 -6.13 -1.70
C GLY A 13 18.95 -4.60 -1.77
N ALA A 14 17.77 -3.95 -1.74
CA ALA A 14 17.69 -2.49 -1.71
C ALA A 14 18.33 -1.90 -0.43
N LEU A 15 18.25 -2.62 0.68
CA LEU A 15 18.85 -2.18 1.95
C LEU A 15 20.29 -2.70 2.15
N ILE A 16 20.96 -3.22 1.11
CA ILE A 16 22.30 -3.82 1.25
C ILE A 16 23.34 -2.81 1.78
N GLY A 17 23.19 -1.52 1.45
CA GLY A 17 24.02 -0.45 1.96
C GLY A 17 23.96 -0.30 3.48
N ALA A 18 22.86 -0.64 4.11
CA ALA A 18 22.73 -0.65 5.57
C ALA A 18 23.62 -1.70 6.25
N ASN A 19 24.08 -2.72 5.52
CA ASN A 19 24.96 -3.75 6.04
C ASN A 19 26.46 -3.36 5.94
N SER A 20 26.77 -2.18 5.36
CA SER A 20 28.13 -1.66 5.32
C SER A 20 28.64 -1.36 6.74
N PRO A 21 29.91 -1.68 7.07
CA PRO A 21 30.52 -1.28 8.33
C PRO A 21 30.60 0.24 8.52
N ASP A 22 30.49 1.01 7.43
CA ASP A 22 30.47 2.48 7.45
C ASP A 22 29.08 3.05 7.75
N CYS A 23 28.02 2.23 7.72
CA CYS A 23 26.68 2.66 8.07
C CYS A 23 26.51 2.75 9.60
N PRO A 24 25.95 3.86 10.14
CA PRO A 24 25.69 3.96 11.57
C PRO A 24 24.80 2.80 12.05
N PRO A 25 25.22 1.98 13.04
CA PRO A 25 24.54 0.73 13.38
C PRO A 25 23.07 0.88 13.78
N LYS A 26 22.73 1.95 14.52
CA LYS A 26 21.33 2.19 14.90
C LYS A 26 20.46 2.60 13.70
N PHE A 27 21.04 3.32 12.74
CA PHE A 27 20.33 3.67 11.52
C PHE A 27 20.09 2.45 10.64
N ALA A 28 21.09 1.58 10.47
CA ALA A 28 20.94 0.28 9.79
C ALA A 28 19.83 -0.55 10.41
N GLN A 29 19.80 -0.66 11.75
CA GLN A 29 18.74 -1.36 12.47
C GLN A 29 17.36 -0.74 12.24
N ALA A 30 17.24 0.59 12.28
CA ALA A 30 15.99 1.30 12.02
C ALA A 30 15.47 1.06 10.60
N LEU A 31 16.34 1.08 9.58
CA LEU A 31 15.98 0.75 8.20
C LEU A 31 15.42 -0.67 8.06
N HIS A 32 16.14 -1.67 8.57
CA HIS A 32 15.67 -3.04 8.56
C HIS A 32 14.36 -3.20 9.32
N TYR A 33 14.24 -2.59 10.49
CA TYR A 33 13.04 -2.64 11.31
C TYR A 33 11.81 -2.03 10.64
N SER A 34 12.00 -1.00 9.81
CA SER A 34 10.93 -0.34 9.05
C SER A 34 10.32 -1.24 7.98
N VAL A 35 11.10 -2.18 7.45
CA VAL A 35 10.70 -3.05 6.34
C VAL A 35 10.39 -4.46 6.80
N PHE A 36 11.11 -4.98 7.82
CA PHE A 36 11.01 -6.38 8.27
C PHE A 36 10.63 -6.49 9.77
N PRO A 37 9.87 -7.54 10.17
CA PRO A 37 9.06 -8.36 9.28
C PRO A 37 7.98 -7.52 8.62
N GLY A 38 7.70 -7.81 7.35
CA GLY A 38 6.72 -7.07 6.56
C GLY A 38 5.28 -7.43 6.92
N GLY A 39 4.35 -6.69 6.31
CA GLY A 39 2.92 -7.04 6.28
C GLY A 39 2.60 -8.04 5.17
N ALA A 40 1.34 -8.03 4.71
CA ALA A 40 0.84 -8.93 3.68
C ALA A 40 1.45 -8.73 2.27
N ARG A 41 2.24 -7.67 2.06
CA ARG A 41 2.86 -7.32 0.76
C ARG A 41 1.84 -7.24 -0.37
N ILE A 42 0.69 -6.63 -0.11
CA ILE A 42 -0.44 -6.60 -1.06
C ILE A 42 -0.07 -5.81 -2.32
N ARG A 43 0.57 -4.66 -2.17
CA ARG A 43 0.95 -3.79 -3.29
C ARG A 43 1.94 -4.47 -4.25
N PRO A 44 3.06 -5.05 -3.80
CA PRO A 44 3.94 -5.84 -4.64
C PRO A 44 3.23 -6.99 -5.35
N LYS A 45 2.40 -7.75 -4.63
CA LYS A 45 1.63 -8.87 -5.18
C LYS A 45 0.67 -8.43 -6.28
N LEU A 46 -0.01 -7.28 -6.09
CA LEU A 46 -0.90 -6.72 -7.11
C LEU A 46 -0.12 -6.33 -8.37
N LEU A 47 1.01 -5.64 -8.22
CA LEU A 47 1.84 -5.27 -9.37
C LEU A 47 2.26 -6.51 -10.16
N MET A 48 2.75 -7.53 -9.47
CA MET A 48 3.15 -8.80 -10.09
C MET A 48 1.97 -9.51 -10.75
N ALA A 49 0.79 -9.52 -10.13
CA ALA A 49 -0.41 -10.13 -10.70
C ALA A 49 -0.83 -9.43 -12.00
N VAL A 50 -0.79 -8.09 -12.02
CA VAL A 50 -1.08 -7.30 -13.23
C VAL A 50 -0.05 -7.58 -14.32
N ALA A 51 1.24 -7.57 -14.01
CA ALA A 51 2.28 -7.87 -14.97
C ALA A 51 2.08 -9.26 -15.62
N ASN A 52 1.87 -10.27 -14.77
CA ASN A 52 1.65 -11.65 -15.25
C ASN A 52 0.37 -11.77 -16.08
N ALA A 53 -0.70 -11.07 -15.72
CA ALA A 53 -1.95 -11.06 -16.47
C ALA A 53 -1.79 -10.43 -17.87
N CYS A 54 -0.90 -9.44 -18.02
CA CYS A 54 -0.58 -8.82 -19.30
C CYS A 54 0.25 -9.71 -20.23
N GLY A 55 1.06 -10.63 -19.71
CA GLY A 55 1.77 -11.67 -20.47
C GLY A 55 3.27 -11.45 -20.65
N ASP A 56 3.73 -10.63 -21.58
CA ASP A 56 5.18 -10.48 -21.92
C ASP A 56 5.95 -9.66 -20.85
N VAL A 57 6.26 -10.31 -19.74
CA VAL A 57 6.84 -9.69 -18.54
C VAL A 57 8.35 -9.56 -18.64
N ASP A 58 8.88 -8.36 -18.34
CA ASP A 58 10.26 -8.18 -17.90
C ASP A 58 10.34 -8.43 -16.37
N PRO A 59 10.89 -9.58 -15.91
CA PRO A 59 10.90 -9.92 -14.49
C PRO A 59 11.69 -8.93 -13.64
N SER A 60 12.75 -8.36 -14.21
CA SER A 60 13.60 -7.40 -13.48
C SER A 60 12.88 -6.07 -13.28
N ALA A 61 12.20 -5.57 -14.32
CA ALA A 61 11.37 -4.36 -14.23
C ALA A 61 10.20 -4.54 -13.26
N MET A 62 9.54 -5.71 -13.29
CA MET A 62 8.45 -6.06 -12.39
C MET A 62 8.90 -6.05 -10.93
N ILE A 63 10.01 -6.71 -10.61
CA ILE A 63 10.55 -6.77 -9.24
C ILE A 63 11.03 -5.40 -8.78
N ALA A 64 11.69 -4.63 -9.63
CA ALA A 64 12.13 -3.26 -9.31
C ALA A 64 10.95 -2.35 -8.93
N GLY A 65 9.89 -2.36 -9.75
CA GLY A 65 8.67 -1.59 -9.47
C GLY A 65 7.97 -2.04 -8.19
N ALA A 66 7.86 -3.34 -7.97
CA ALA A 66 7.24 -3.92 -6.78
C ALA A 66 8.03 -3.56 -5.50
N CYS A 67 9.36 -3.63 -5.55
CA CYS A 67 10.25 -3.22 -4.48
C CYS A 67 10.07 -1.73 -4.16
N ALA A 68 10.13 -0.86 -5.17
CA ALA A 68 10.00 0.58 -5.01
C ALA A 68 8.68 0.99 -4.34
N ILE A 69 7.56 0.43 -4.79
CA ILE A 69 6.24 0.76 -4.23
C ILE A 69 6.12 0.28 -2.78
N GLU A 70 6.69 -0.88 -2.43
CA GLU A 70 6.67 -1.34 -1.04
C GLU A 70 7.57 -0.49 -0.14
N LEU A 71 8.74 -0.04 -0.62
CA LEU A 71 9.62 0.88 0.12
C LEU A 71 8.91 2.22 0.39
N LEU A 72 8.23 2.80 -0.61
CA LEU A 72 7.42 4.01 -0.42
C LEU A 72 6.29 3.78 0.59
N HIS A 73 5.63 2.62 0.54
CA HIS A 73 4.61 2.27 1.53
C HIS A 73 5.20 2.14 2.93
N CYS A 74 6.37 1.50 3.09
CA CYS A 74 7.05 1.43 4.38
C CYS A 74 7.46 2.81 4.89
N ALA A 75 8.01 3.67 4.02
CA ALA A 75 8.35 5.05 4.35
C ALA A 75 7.14 5.83 4.86
N SER A 76 6.00 5.73 4.14
CA SER A 76 4.77 6.43 4.54
C SER A 76 4.27 5.99 5.92
N LEU A 77 4.38 4.68 6.24
CA LEU A 77 4.00 4.17 7.56
C LEU A 77 4.93 4.66 8.67
N VAL A 78 6.24 4.77 8.39
CA VAL A 78 7.21 5.30 9.36
C VAL A 78 6.93 6.76 9.67
N HIS A 79 6.61 7.57 8.65
CA HIS A 79 6.28 8.98 8.83
C HIS A 79 4.90 9.16 9.48
N ASP A 80 3.88 8.39 9.08
CA ASP A 80 2.54 8.41 9.69
C ASP A 80 2.59 8.17 11.20
N ASP A 81 3.45 7.25 11.66
CA ASP A 81 3.57 6.91 13.07
C ASP A 81 4.24 7.99 13.93
N LEU A 82 4.90 9.00 13.33
CA LEU A 82 5.56 10.07 14.08
C LEU A 82 4.58 10.88 14.94
N PRO A 83 5.04 11.43 16.09
CA PRO A 83 4.18 12.25 16.97
C PRO A 83 3.57 13.50 16.31
N CYS A 84 4.18 13.99 15.22
CA CYS A 84 3.65 15.12 14.43
C CYS A 84 2.56 14.71 13.42
N PHE A 85 2.28 13.41 13.27
CA PHE A 85 1.19 12.84 12.50
C PHE A 85 0.26 12.05 13.43
N ASP A 86 0.10 10.74 13.23
CA ASP A 86 -0.80 9.90 14.04
C ASP A 86 -0.29 9.65 15.47
N GLY A 87 1.02 9.77 15.71
CA GLY A 87 1.63 9.49 17.03
C GLY A 87 1.46 8.03 17.45
N ALA A 88 1.36 7.10 16.52
CA ALA A 88 1.03 5.72 16.79
C ALA A 88 2.19 4.99 17.49
N ALA A 89 1.98 4.54 18.74
CA ALA A 89 3.00 3.85 19.51
C ALA A 89 3.34 2.43 18.98
N TYR A 90 2.40 1.80 18.24
CA TYR A 90 2.54 0.44 17.73
C TYR A 90 2.15 0.35 16.27
N ARG A 91 2.90 -0.46 15.51
CA ARG A 91 2.65 -0.81 14.12
C ARG A 91 2.85 -2.31 13.90
N ARG A 92 1.86 -3.02 13.36
CA ARG A 92 1.93 -4.47 13.09
C ARG A 92 2.32 -5.29 14.34
N GLY A 93 1.77 -4.93 15.50
CA GLY A 93 1.99 -5.64 16.76
C GLY A 93 3.35 -5.41 17.43
N LYS A 94 4.19 -4.49 16.91
CA LYS A 94 5.47 -4.10 17.50
C LYS A 94 5.55 -2.58 17.69
N PRO A 95 6.41 -2.05 18.58
CA PRO A 95 6.63 -0.62 18.70
C PRO A 95 6.90 0.02 17.34
N SER A 96 6.34 1.21 17.09
CA SER A 96 6.65 1.98 15.88
C SER A 96 8.13 2.41 15.85
N VAL A 97 8.63 2.80 14.68
CA VAL A 97 10.07 3.11 14.51
C VAL A 97 10.50 4.24 15.44
N HIS A 98 9.68 5.28 15.62
CA HIS A 98 10.02 6.39 16.51
C HIS A 98 10.05 6.00 18.00
N VAL A 99 9.23 5.03 18.41
CA VAL A 99 9.26 4.48 19.76
C VAL A 99 10.50 3.61 19.98
N ALA A 100 10.85 2.79 18.98
CA ALA A 100 11.97 1.85 19.10
C ALA A 100 13.36 2.52 18.96
N PHE A 101 13.48 3.54 18.10
CA PHE A 101 14.76 4.15 17.73
C PHE A 101 14.85 5.67 17.94
N GLY A 102 13.74 6.30 18.33
CA GLY A 102 13.61 7.76 18.45
C GLY A 102 13.22 8.45 17.14
N GLU A 103 12.57 9.62 17.28
CA GLU A 103 12.01 10.38 16.15
C GLU A 103 13.03 10.71 15.07
N ARG A 104 14.25 11.11 15.45
CA ARG A 104 15.31 11.48 14.48
C ARG A 104 15.64 10.33 13.54
N LEU A 105 15.79 9.11 14.08
CA LEU A 105 16.08 7.93 13.26
C LEU A 105 14.86 7.48 12.46
N ALA A 106 13.64 7.69 12.96
CA ALA A 106 12.43 7.41 12.21
C ALA A 106 12.31 8.31 10.97
N VAL A 107 12.51 9.62 11.10
CA VAL A 107 12.53 10.57 9.97
C VAL A 107 13.59 10.13 8.95
N LEU A 108 14.84 9.94 9.38
CA LEU A 108 15.93 9.55 8.48
C LEU A 108 15.71 8.18 7.82
N ALA A 109 15.09 7.22 8.53
CA ALA A 109 14.76 5.92 7.95
C ALA A 109 13.68 6.06 6.87
N GLY A 110 12.62 6.84 7.12
CA GLY A 110 11.59 7.11 6.12
C GLY A 110 12.16 7.80 4.87
N ASP A 111 13.01 8.82 5.05
CA ASP A 111 13.67 9.53 3.95
C ASP A 111 14.57 8.59 3.12
N ALA A 112 15.37 7.76 3.79
CA ALA A 112 16.23 6.79 3.11
C ALA A 112 15.41 5.74 2.32
N LEU A 113 14.29 5.24 2.86
CA LEU A 113 13.41 4.33 2.13
C LEU A 113 12.82 4.97 0.86
N ILE A 114 12.52 6.27 0.89
CA ILE A 114 12.10 7.00 -0.31
C ILE A 114 13.23 7.03 -1.35
N VAL A 115 14.46 7.34 -0.94
CA VAL A 115 15.62 7.35 -1.85
C VAL A 115 15.85 5.96 -2.44
N GLU A 116 15.83 4.89 -1.62
CA GLU A 116 16.01 3.52 -2.08
C GLU A 116 14.88 3.07 -3.03
N ALA A 117 13.66 3.57 -2.87
CA ALA A 117 12.57 3.29 -3.80
C ALA A 117 12.86 3.82 -5.20
N PHE A 118 13.42 5.03 -5.34
CA PHE A 118 13.83 5.59 -6.62
C PHE A 118 15.09 4.90 -7.17
N ALA A 119 16.04 4.57 -6.31
CA ALA A 119 17.24 3.83 -6.68
C ALA A 119 16.88 2.45 -7.27
N ALA A 120 15.92 1.73 -6.68
CA ALA A 120 15.45 0.43 -7.15
C ALA A 120 14.90 0.48 -8.59
N THR A 121 14.34 1.61 -9.02
CA THR A 121 13.77 1.76 -10.38
C THR A 121 14.65 2.55 -11.34
N ALA A 122 15.86 2.96 -10.96
CA ALA A 122 16.71 3.85 -11.75
C ALA A 122 17.02 3.31 -13.17
N ALA A 123 17.14 1.98 -13.33
CA ALA A 123 17.32 1.33 -14.63
C ALA A 123 16.05 1.34 -15.50
N TYR A 124 14.88 1.71 -14.96
CA TYR A 124 13.57 1.67 -15.62
C TYR A 124 12.89 3.05 -15.58
N PRO A 125 13.33 4.04 -16.38
CA PRO A 125 12.90 5.45 -16.26
C PRO A 125 11.39 5.66 -16.36
N GLN A 126 10.68 4.81 -17.11
CA GLN A 126 9.22 4.91 -17.22
C GLN A 126 8.51 4.45 -15.95
N ILE A 127 9.00 3.38 -15.29
CA ILE A 127 8.50 2.95 -13.97
C ILE A 127 8.82 4.02 -12.92
N THR A 128 10.04 4.56 -12.92
CA THR A 128 10.44 5.66 -12.03
C THR A 128 9.49 6.85 -12.13
N ARG A 129 9.08 7.22 -13.36
CA ARG A 129 8.10 8.32 -13.56
C ARG A 129 6.72 8.01 -12.97
N ILE A 130 6.25 6.75 -13.08
CA ILE A 130 5.01 6.31 -12.43
C ILE A 130 5.15 6.40 -10.92
N VAL A 131 6.22 5.85 -10.36
CA VAL A 131 6.51 5.89 -8.93
C VAL A 131 6.55 7.33 -8.43
N ALA A 132 7.27 8.23 -9.11
CA ALA A 132 7.38 9.64 -8.76
C ALA A 132 6.01 10.35 -8.79
N LYS A 133 5.22 10.13 -9.86
CA LYS A 133 3.88 10.72 -9.99
C LYS A 133 2.97 10.37 -8.83
N TRP A 134 3.01 9.11 -8.38
CA TRP A 134 2.12 8.59 -7.35
C TRP A 134 2.72 8.66 -5.93
N ALA A 135 3.97 9.09 -5.79
CA ALA A 135 4.57 9.44 -4.51
C ALA A 135 4.34 10.92 -4.16
N SER A 136 4.40 11.84 -5.13
CA SER A 136 4.48 13.29 -4.95
C SER A 136 3.13 14.01 -5.11
N ALA A 137 3.16 15.34 -5.14
CA ALA A 137 2.02 16.20 -5.45
C ALA A 137 1.66 16.10 -6.95
N PRO A 138 0.38 16.40 -7.33
CA PRO A 138 -0.74 16.75 -6.44
C PRO A 138 -1.58 15.56 -5.98
N HIS A 139 -1.33 14.34 -6.47
CA HIS A 139 -2.23 13.19 -6.29
C HIS A 139 -1.55 11.97 -5.65
N GLY A 140 -0.27 12.08 -5.30
CA GLY A 140 0.51 11.00 -4.70
C GLY A 140 0.32 10.91 -3.19
N ILE A 141 0.95 9.88 -2.58
CA ILE A 141 0.79 9.57 -1.16
C ILE A 141 1.22 10.72 -0.25
N CYS A 142 2.26 11.51 -0.61
CA CYS A 142 2.67 12.69 0.15
C CYS A 142 1.56 13.74 0.20
N ALA A 143 0.86 13.97 -0.92
CA ALA A 143 -0.29 14.86 -0.94
C ALA A 143 -1.46 14.26 -0.12
N GLY A 144 -1.59 12.93 -0.12
CA GLY A 144 -2.57 12.23 0.72
C GLY A 144 -2.36 12.50 2.21
N GLN A 145 -1.12 12.39 2.68
CA GLN A 145 -0.78 12.72 4.06
C GLN A 145 -0.92 14.21 4.37
N ALA A 146 -0.58 15.09 3.42
CA ALA A 146 -0.72 16.53 3.59
C ALA A 146 -2.19 17.01 3.71
N TRP A 147 -3.15 16.28 3.14
CA TRP A 147 -4.57 16.57 3.33
C TRP A 147 -5.03 16.55 4.78
N GLU A 148 -4.35 15.81 5.67
CA GLU A 148 -4.63 15.76 7.12
C GLU A 148 -4.21 17.05 7.84
N CYS A 149 -3.42 17.90 7.20
CA CYS A 149 -2.98 19.18 7.74
C CYS A 149 -3.88 20.36 7.29
N GLU A 150 -4.90 20.10 6.47
CA GLU A 150 -5.78 21.15 5.98
C GLU A 150 -6.94 21.41 6.93
N ASP A 151 -7.33 22.69 7.10
CA ASP A 151 -8.45 23.10 7.93
C ASP A 151 -9.80 22.49 7.49
N SER A 152 -9.92 22.17 6.18
CA SER A 152 -11.08 21.50 5.60
C SER A 152 -10.65 20.33 4.73
N LEU A 153 -10.98 19.13 5.18
CA LEU A 153 -10.64 17.90 4.48
C LEU A 153 -11.57 17.64 3.29
N ASN A 154 -11.01 17.60 2.08
CA ASN A 154 -11.71 17.01 0.93
C ASN A 154 -11.51 15.48 0.97
N LEU A 155 -12.48 14.77 1.57
CA LEU A 155 -12.41 13.32 1.80
C LEU A 155 -12.10 12.52 0.52
N VAL A 156 -12.69 12.87 -0.61
CA VAL A 156 -12.48 12.16 -1.89
C VAL A 156 -11.03 12.30 -2.35
N ASN A 157 -10.50 13.52 -2.31
CA ASN A 157 -9.10 13.76 -2.70
C ASN A 157 -8.12 13.12 -1.73
N TYR A 158 -8.40 13.18 -0.44
CA TYR A 158 -7.64 12.53 0.61
C TYR A 158 -7.53 11.02 0.38
N GLN A 159 -8.66 10.32 0.29
CA GLN A 159 -8.68 8.86 0.11
C GLN A 159 -8.03 8.44 -1.20
N ARG A 160 -8.25 9.18 -2.28
CA ARG A 160 -7.60 8.94 -3.57
C ARG A 160 -6.08 9.07 -3.48
N ALA A 161 -5.58 10.10 -2.81
CA ALA A 161 -4.16 10.35 -2.70
C ALA A 161 -3.50 9.45 -1.65
N LYS A 162 -4.07 9.30 -0.44
CA LYS A 162 -3.47 8.50 0.64
C LYS A 162 -3.47 7.01 0.33
N THR A 163 -4.58 6.48 -0.17
CA THR A 163 -4.74 5.03 -0.43
C THR A 163 -4.67 4.70 -1.91
N GLY A 164 -5.45 5.37 -2.76
CA GLY A 164 -5.57 5.07 -4.19
C GLY A 164 -4.28 5.23 -4.98
N ALA A 165 -3.44 6.22 -4.63
CA ALA A 165 -2.23 6.55 -5.36
C ALA A 165 -1.28 5.37 -5.57
N LEU A 166 -0.90 4.68 -4.49
CA LEU A 166 0.03 3.56 -4.59
C LEU A 166 -0.60 2.32 -5.26
N PHE A 167 -1.93 2.15 -5.19
CA PHE A 167 -2.61 1.12 -5.97
C PHE A 167 -2.61 1.44 -7.47
N ALA A 168 -2.81 2.70 -7.84
CA ALA A 168 -2.66 3.14 -9.23
C ALA A 168 -1.21 2.95 -9.72
N ALA A 169 -0.22 3.26 -8.88
CA ALA A 169 1.18 2.98 -9.20
C ALA A 169 1.42 1.48 -9.46
N CYS A 170 0.83 0.58 -8.63
CA CYS A 170 0.97 -0.87 -8.79
C CYS A 170 0.44 -1.35 -10.14
N THR A 171 -0.79 -0.99 -10.47
CA THR A 171 -1.42 -1.47 -11.71
C THR A 171 -0.74 -0.90 -12.95
N MET A 172 -0.38 0.39 -12.94
CA MET A 172 0.33 1.04 -14.04
C MET A 172 1.76 0.50 -14.22
N ALA A 173 2.52 0.34 -13.14
CA ALA A 173 3.89 -0.18 -13.21
C ALA A 173 3.90 -1.67 -13.60
N GLY A 174 2.90 -2.46 -13.14
CA GLY A 174 2.73 -3.85 -13.54
C GLY A 174 2.49 -3.99 -15.04
N ALA A 175 1.57 -3.21 -15.60
CA ALA A 175 1.31 -3.19 -17.05
C ALA A 175 2.56 -2.77 -17.82
N LEU A 176 3.27 -1.76 -17.35
CA LEU A 176 4.48 -1.28 -18.01
C LEU A 176 5.63 -2.31 -17.97
N ALA A 177 5.77 -3.06 -16.88
CA ALA A 177 6.72 -4.16 -16.78
C ALA A 177 6.42 -5.30 -17.77
N ALA A 178 5.18 -5.41 -18.23
CA ALA A 178 4.75 -6.32 -19.31
C ALA A 178 4.64 -5.60 -20.67
N ARG A 179 5.27 -4.45 -20.84
CA ARG A 179 5.30 -3.67 -22.10
C ARG A 179 3.93 -3.21 -22.61
N CYS A 180 2.92 -3.18 -21.73
CA CYS A 180 1.58 -2.69 -22.03
C CYS A 180 1.46 -1.19 -21.75
N ASP A 181 0.50 -0.49 -22.41
CA ASP A 181 0.17 0.88 -22.09
C ASP A 181 -0.34 0.97 -20.65
N PRO A 182 0.30 1.75 -19.76
CA PRO A 182 -0.11 1.87 -18.36
C PRO A 182 -1.39 2.69 -18.15
N LYS A 183 -1.81 3.54 -19.11
CA LYS A 183 -2.92 4.47 -18.94
C LYS A 183 -4.25 3.80 -18.57
N PRO A 184 -4.71 2.73 -19.27
CA PRO A 184 -5.98 2.06 -18.94
C PRO A 184 -6.00 1.48 -17.51
N TRP A 185 -4.84 1.18 -16.94
CA TRP A 185 -4.68 0.56 -15.63
C TRP A 185 -4.79 1.52 -14.46
N GLN A 186 -4.69 2.84 -14.70
CA GLN A 186 -4.77 3.86 -13.66
C GLN A 186 -6.09 3.79 -12.89
N ASN A 187 -7.22 3.76 -13.63
CA ASN A 187 -8.54 3.75 -13.00
C ASN A 187 -8.77 2.47 -12.20
N LEU A 188 -8.33 1.33 -12.72
CA LEU A 188 -8.40 0.05 -12.00
C LEU A 188 -7.69 0.14 -10.64
N GLY A 189 -6.47 0.68 -10.61
CA GLY A 189 -5.74 0.84 -9.35
C GLY A 189 -6.45 1.75 -8.36
N MET A 190 -7.02 2.86 -8.83
CA MET A 190 -7.81 3.78 -7.98
C MET A 190 -9.02 3.08 -7.37
N MET A 191 -9.76 2.28 -8.15
CA MET A 191 -10.92 1.52 -7.66
C MET A 191 -10.52 0.41 -6.67
N ILE A 192 -9.38 -0.26 -6.90
CA ILE A 192 -8.83 -1.22 -5.93
C ILE A 192 -8.49 -0.52 -4.62
N GLY A 193 -7.86 0.67 -4.67
CA GLY A 193 -7.59 1.48 -3.47
C GLY A 193 -8.86 1.86 -2.71
N GLU A 194 -9.93 2.24 -3.42
CA GLU A 194 -11.25 2.49 -2.85
C GLU A 194 -11.80 1.25 -2.12
N ALA A 195 -11.77 0.08 -2.76
CA ALA A 195 -12.23 -1.17 -2.16
C ALA A 195 -11.43 -1.54 -0.91
N PHE A 196 -10.11 -1.31 -0.92
CA PHE A 196 -9.25 -1.53 0.23
C PHE A 196 -9.57 -0.59 1.39
N GLN A 197 -9.85 0.69 1.12
CA GLN A 197 -10.26 1.63 2.16
C GLN A 197 -11.57 1.21 2.80
N VAL A 198 -12.58 0.86 2.01
CA VAL A 198 -13.88 0.37 2.53
C VAL A 198 -13.72 -0.91 3.36
N ALA A 199 -12.88 -1.84 2.91
CA ALA A 199 -12.61 -3.07 3.66
C ALA A 199 -11.86 -2.79 4.98
N ASP A 200 -10.99 -1.79 5.02
CA ASP A 200 -10.30 -1.34 6.24
C ASP A 200 -11.28 -0.68 7.22
N ASP A 201 -12.17 0.20 6.74
CA ASP A 201 -13.23 0.83 7.53
C ASP A 201 -14.16 -0.22 8.17
N ILE A 202 -14.56 -1.25 7.40
CA ILE A 202 -15.38 -2.37 7.89
C ILE A 202 -14.65 -3.14 9.00
N ARG A 203 -13.36 -3.41 8.80
CA ARG A 203 -12.53 -4.15 9.75
C ARG A 203 -12.29 -3.38 11.04
N ASP A 204 -12.09 -2.07 10.96
CA ASP A 204 -11.87 -1.19 12.12
C ASP A 204 -13.07 -1.18 13.07
N VAL A 205 -14.30 -1.12 12.51
CA VAL A 205 -15.55 -1.15 13.29
C VAL A 205 -15.87 -2.55 13.82
N ALA A 206 -15.48 -3.62 13.12
CA ALA A 206 -15.69 -4.98 13.57
C ALA A 206 -14.92 -5.36 14.86
N GLY A 207 -14.03 -4.49 15.33
CA GLY A 207 -13.38 -4.59 16.65
C GLY A 207 -12.40 -5.76 16.80
N ILE A 208 -11.91 -6.33 15.69
CA ILE A 208 -10.92 -7.41 15.72
C ILE A 208 -9.52 -6.83 15.94
N SER A 209 -9.33 -6.22 17.12
CA SER A 209 -8.07 -5.62 17.53
C SER A 209 -6.88 -6.59 17.65
N GLY A 210 -7.15 -7.90 17.76
CA GLY A 210 -6.11 -8.93 17.92
C GLY A 210 -5.27 -9.20 16.67
N GLU A 211 -5.80 -8.92 15.47
CA GLU A 211 -5.11 -9.19 14.20
C GLU A 211 -4.52 -7.93 13.53
N MET A 212 -4.89 -6.72 13.99
CA MET A 212 -4.55 -5.47 13.29
C MET A 212 -3.23 -4.83 13.73
N GLY A 213 -2.72 -5.13 14.91
CA GLY A 213 -1.52 -4.47 15.42
C GLY A 213 -1.59 -2.94 15.56
N LYS A 214 -2.82 -2.36 15.42
CA LYS A 214 -3.19 -0.96 15.70
C LYS A 214 -4.34 -0.93 16.70
N PRO A 215 -4.47 0.11 17.54
CA PRO A 215 -5.70 0.40 18.26
C PRO A 215 -6.86 0.60 17.27
N THR A 216 -8.04 0.02 17.56
CA THR A 216 -9.27 0.22 16.78
C THR A 216 -9.89 1.59 17.08
N GLY A 217 -10.64 2.17 16.11
CA GLY A 217 -11.35 3.44 16.31
C GLY A 217 -10.51 4.70 16.10
N GLN A 218 -9.36 4.61 15.42
CA GLN A 218 -8.52 5.79 15.15
C GLN A 218 -9.21 6.79 14.23
N ASP A 219 -9.91 6.33 13.17
CA ASP A 219 -10.66 7.22 12.28
C ASP A 219 -11.75 7.99 13.03
N ALA A 220 -12.43 7.34 13.98
CA ALA A 220 -13.40 8.00 14.84
C ALA A 220 -12.75 9.03 15.80
N ALA A 221 -11.55 8.75 16.31
CA ALA A 221 -10.80 9.66 17.17
C ALA A 221 -10.33 10.91 16.41
N HIS A 222 -10.07 10.80 15.12
CA HIS A 222 -9.68 11.91 14.22
C HIS A 222 -10.88 12.60 13.55
N GLY A 223 -12.13 12.17 13.84
CA GLY A 223 -13.34 12.74 13.26
C GLY A 223 -13.48 12.51 11.75
N LEU A 224 -12.73 11.54 11.20
CA LEU A 224 -12.78 11.21 9.78
C LEU A 224 -14.05 10.38 9.50
N PRO A 225 -14.92 10.80 8.55
CA PRO A 225 -16.05 9.99 8.15
C PRO A 225 -15.56 8.74 7.43
N ASN A 226 -16.01 7.57 7.91
CA ASN A 226 -15.76 6.30 7.26
C ASN A 226 -17.06 5.75 6.64
N MET A 227 -16.95 4.75 5.78
CA MET A 227 -18.10 4.17 5.07
C MET A 227 -19.11 3.55 6.04
N VAL A 228 -18.65 2.96 7.14
CA VAL A 228 -19.54 2.33 8.13
C VAL A 228 -20.30 3.39 8.94
N SER A 229 -19.67 4.51 9.29
CA SER A 229 -20.36 5.63 9.95
C SER A 229 -21.41 6.29 9.06
N THR A 230 -21.19 6.27 7.73
CA THR A 230 -22.06 6.93 6.75
C THR A 230 -23.25 6.05 6.34
N PHE A 231 -23.03 4.76 6.07
CA PHE A 231 -24.01 3.85 5.48
C PHE A 231 -24.42 2.68 6.38
N GLY A 232 -23.86 2.60 7.59
CA GLY A 232 -23.97 1.43 8.45
C GLY A 232 -23.11 0.26 7.93
N TYR A 233 -23.01 -0.79 8.76
CA TYR A 233 -22.18 -1.96 8.45
C TYR A 233 -22.64 -2.66 7.15
N ASP A 234 -23.94 -3.00 7.06
CA ASP A 234 -24.50 -3.69 5.89
C ASP A 234 -24.40 -2.84 4.62
N GLY A 235 -24.60 -1.52 4.72
CA GLY A 235 -24.43 -0.58 3.62
C GLY A 235 -22.97 -0.52 3.13
N ALA A 236 -22.00 -0.53 4.03
CA ALA A 236 -20.58 -0.56 3.67
C ALA A 236 -20.19 -1.88 2.97
N VAL A 237 -20.73 -3.03 3.44
CA VAL A 237 -20.53 -4.34 2.79
C VAL A 237 -21.14 -4.35 1.39
N GLN A 238 -22.39 -3.88 1.23
CA GLN A 238 -23.04 -3.79 -0.08
C GLN A 238 -22.28 -2.87 -1.04
N TYR A 239 -21.77 -1.75 -0.54
CA TYR A 239 -20.94 -0.85 -1.32
C TYR A 239 -19.65 -1.53 -1.78
N LEU A 240 -18.96 -2.23 -0.88
CA LEU A 240 -17.75 -2.99 -1.22
C LEU A 240 -18.02 -4.00 -2.35
N GLU A 241 -19.09 -4.80 -2.27
CA GLU A 241 -19.45 -5.75 -3.32
C GLU A 241 -19.76 -5.06 -4.66
N SER A 242 -20.38 -3.88 -4.63
CA SER A 242 -20.61 -3.07 -5.84
C SER A 242 -19.30 -2.58 -6.46
N VAL A 243 -18.34 -2.14 -5.62
CA VAL A 243 -17.01 -1.73 -6.08
C VAL A 243 -16.25 -2.91 -6.67
N LEU A 244 -16.29 -4.09 -6.04
CA LEU A 244 -15.64 -5.30 -6.55
C LEU A 244 -16.18 -5.72 -7.92
N SER A 245 -17.51 -5.64 -8.14
CA SER A 245 -18.12 -5.92 -9.44
C SER A 245 -17.59 -4.96 -10.52
N ARG A 246 -17.56 -3.65 -10.22
CA ARG A 246 -17.01 -2.64 -11.14
C ARG A 246 -15.52 -2.83 -11.41
N ILE A 247 -14.73 -3.27 -10.42
CA ILE A 247 -13.31 -3.59 -10.58
C ILE A 247 -13.12 -4.67 -11.64
N VAL A 248 -13.87 -5.78 -11.57
CA VAL A 248 -13.77 -6.88 -12.53
C VAL A 248 -14.10 -6.42 -13.96
N GLU A 249 -15.11 -5.56 -14.11
CA GLU A 249 -15.48 -4.98 -15.41
C GLU A 249 -14.42 -4.02 -15.95
N ALA A 250 -13.76 -3.26 -15.05
CA ALA A 250 -12.76 -2.25 -15.39
C ALA A 250 -11.37 -2.81 -15.72
N ILE A 251 -11.13 -4.12 -15.53
CA ILE A 251 -9.84 -4.73 -15.91
C ILE A 251 -9.67 -4.58 -17.43
N PRO A 252 -8.57 -3.95 -17.89
CA PRO A 252 -8.29 -3.84 -19.31
C PRO A 252 -8.16 -5.22 -19.98
N GLU A 253 -8.40 -5.26 -21.30
CA GLU A 253 -8.23 -6.50 -22.07
C GLU A 253 -6.79 -6.99 -21.99
N CYS A 254 -6.60 -8.18 -21.44
CA CYS A 254 -5.31 -8.84 -21.30
C CYS A 254 -5.50 -10.36 -21.21
N PRO A 255 -4.46 -11.16 -21.53
CA PRO A 255 -4.56 -12.63 -21.53
C PRO A 255 -5.05 -13.23 -20.20
N GLY A 256 -4.58 -12.70 -19.07
CA GLY A 256 -4.92 -13.19 -17.73
C GLY A 256 -6.07 -12.43 -17.03
N ARG A 257 -6.93 -11.72 -17.78
CA ARG A 257 -7.99 -10.88 -17.22
C ARG A 257 -8.88 -11.57 -16.20
N GLN A 258 -9.33 -12.77 -16.50
CA GLN A 258 -10.24 -13.52 -15.63
C GLN A 258 -9.57 -13.91 -14.32
N GLU A 259 -8.36 -14.42 -14.37
CA GLU A 259 -7.59 -14.85 -13.21
C GLU A 259 -7.24 -13.64 -12.31
N LEU A 260 -6.83 -12.53 -12.92
CA LEU A 260 -6.55 -11.28 -12.20
C LEU A 260 -7.79 -10.80 -11.43
N GLY A 261 -8.97 -10.82 -12.08
CA GLY A 261 -10.23 -10.47 -11.43
C GLY A 261 -10.52 -11.33 -10.21
N GLN A 262 -10.39 -12.65 -10.33
CA GLN A 262 -10.56 -13.58 -9.22
C GLN A 262 -9.58 -13.31 -8.07
N GLN A 263 -8.32 -13.05 -8.36
CA GLN A 263 -7.29 -12.75 -7.38
C GLN A 263 -7.59 -11.45 -6.61
N ILE A 264 -7.96 -10.37 -7.31
CA ILE A 264 -8.29 -9.08 -6.69
C ILE A 264 -9.48 -9.25 -5.74
N VAL A 265 -10.56 -9.89 -6.20
CA VAL A 265 -11.77 -10.12 -5.39
C VAL A 265 -11.45 -10.97 -4.16
N ALA A 266 -10.68 -12.05 -4.33
CA ALA A 266 -10.32 -12.95 -3.23
C ALA A 266 -9.49 -12.25 -2.15
N VAL A 267 -8.48 -11.45 -2.56
CA VAL A 267 -7.62 -10.70 -1.63
C VAL A 267 -8.43 -9.65 -0.86
N THR A 268 -9.29 -8.91 -1.54
CA THR A 268 -10.09 -7.86 -0.90
C THR A 268 -11.13 -8.45 0.06
N ARG A 269 -11.83 -9.51 -0.34
CA ARG A 269 -12.80 -10.19 0.56
C ARG A 269 -12.14 -10.82 1.77
N ALA A 270 -10.90 -11.29 1.65
CA ALA A 270 -10.15 -11.84 2.78
C ALA A 270 -9.82 -10.82 3.87
N MET A 271 -9.91 -9.51 3.57
CA MET A 271 -9.75 -8.45 4.57
C MET A 271 -10.99 -8.26 5.44
N VAL A 272 -12.17 -8.66 4.96
CA VAL A 272 -13.42 -8.54 5.72
C VAL A 272 -13.58 -9.75 6.64
N PRO A 273 -13.86 -9.57 7.94
CA PRO A 273 -13.99 -10.66 8.89
C PRO A 273 -15.12 -11.65 8.55
N LYS A 274 -14.81 -12.95 8.53
CA LYS A 274 -15.76 -14.02 8.14
C LYS A 274 -16.98 -14.16 9.08
N GLN A 275 -16.90 -13.69 10.31
CA GLN A 275 -17.99 -13.81 11.29
C GLN A 275 -19.22 -12.96 10.95
N LEU A 276 -19.07 -12.03 10.03
CA LEU A 276 -20.09 -11.06 9.65
C LEU A 276 -20.82 -11.40 8.36
N HIS A 277 -20.43 -12.47 7.66
CA HIS A 277 -21.12 -12.99 6.48
C HIS A 277 -22.36 -13.86 6.80
N ARG A 278 -22.69 -14.09 8.09
CA ARG A 278 -23.80 -15.00 8.49
C ARG A 278 -25.18 -14.32 8.63
N GLY A 279 -25.30 -13.03 8.31
CA GLY A 279 -26.55 -12.28 8.43
C GLY A 279 -27.33 -12.05 7.13
N ALA A 280 -26.87 -12.56 5.98
CA ALA A 280 -27.54 -12.44 4.68
C ALA A 280 -27.83 -13.84 4.13
N ALA A 281 -28.79 -14.54 4.74
CA ALA A 281 -29.45 -15.74 4.20
C ALA A 281 -30.95 -15.68 4.51
#